data_e89cb59ee72e37089b3d4a1b44e4dbcf
#
_entry.id   e89cb59ee72e37089b3d4a1b44e4dbcf
#
_cell.length_a   1.000
_cell.length_b   1.000
_cell.length_c   1.000
_cell.angle_alpha   90.00
_cell.angle_beta   90.00
_cell.angle_gamma   90.00
#
_symmetry.space_group_name_H-M   'P 1'
#
loop_
_entity.id
_entity.type
_entity.pdbx_description
1 polymer ?
#
loop_
_entity_poly.entity_id
_entity_poly.type
_entity_poly.pdbx_seq_one_letter_code
_entity_poly.pdbx_strand_id
1 'polypeptide(L)'
;TRPGSQGAFGISNGVANVGLFYVPPINCKTPKSVNNIPGVSQIGDEIFGGVITIATEAGAQVNINGNPIESYGAIAEIVDANPLYETYTIEGLIGDVSIESTAQVYVATFGAYDYATFGGYYSGFEFRPEIILETLNNEDNLCIPNLTLSLSSISTYDQYQWYYNDVPIAGANSNNFTPSEPGYYQISGLIDGCEGSLLSNNIPVSACPEDYDNDGVNDNIDVDNDN
;
A
#
# COMPACT_ATOMS: atom_id res chain seq x y z
N THR A 1 20.50 7.28 -7.09
CA THR A 1 19.73 8.00 -6.07
C THR A 1 20.65 8.36 -4.93
N ARG A 2 20.89 9.64 -4.71
CA ARG A 2 21.59 10.08 -3.51
C ARG A 2 20.57 10.11 -2.39
N PRO A 3 20.89 9.62 -1.18
CA PRO A 3 20.04 9.88 -0.02
C PRO A 3 19.90 11.41 0.08
N GLY A 4 18.67 11.87 0.01
CA GLY A 4 18.37 13.29 0.05
C GLY A 4 18.78 13.84 1.39
N SER A 5 19.62 14.80 1.38
CA SER A 5 19.73 15.67 2.53
C SER A 5 18.68 16.74 2.38
N GLN A 6 17.81 16.94 3.27
CA GLN A 6 17.46 17.85 3.76
C GLN A 6 17.11 19.01 3.52
N GLY A 7 16.35 19.38 3.60
CA GLY A 7 16.06 20.70 3.57
C GLY A 7 15.24 21.13 4.68
N ALA A 8 15.36 22.28 5.12
CA ALA A 8 14.34 23.01 5.78
C ALA A 8 13.26 23.26 4.73
N PHE A 9 12.26 22.40 4.69
CA PHE A 9 11.09 22.62 3.84
C PHE A 9 10.39 23.87 4.37
N GLY A 10 10.70 25.04 3.81
CA GLY A 10 9.91 26.24 3.93
C GLY A 10 9.60 26.78 5.32
N ILE A 11 10.27 26.35 6.37
CA ILE A 11 10.02 26.86 7.72
C ILE A 11 10.79 28.12 7.92
N SER A 12 10.08 29.20 8.04
CA SER A 12 10.58 30.56 7.97
C SER A 12 11.42 31.02 9.15
N ASN A 13 11.73 30.23 10.13
CA ASN A 13 12.48 30.69 11.31
C ASN A 13 13.74 29.90 11.64
N GLY A 14 14.29 29.15 10.70
CA GLY A 14 15.71 28.81 10.72
C GLY A 14 16.14 27.73 11.69
N VAL A 15 15.25 27.05 12.38
CA VAL A 15 15.60 25.95 13.28
C VAL A 15 14.92 24.67 12.79
N ALA A 16 15.39 24.18 11.65
CA ALA A 16 15.03 22.84 11.25
C ALA A 16 16.01 21.87 11.88
N ASN A 17 15.49 20.85 12.54
CA ASN A 17 16.30 19.72 12.93
C ASN A 17 16.80 19.02 11.66
N VAL A 18 18.09 18.88 11.52
CA VAL A 18 18.71 18.29 10.32
C VAL A 18 18.54 16.79 10.38
N GLY A 19 17.47 16.29 9.79
CA GLY A 19 17.26 14.84 9.59
C GLY A 19 17.69 14.40 8.20
N LEU A 20 18.15 13.17 8.08
CA LEU A 20 18.33 12.51 6.79
C LEU A 20 16.99 11.93 6.35
N PHE A 21 16.46 12.43 5.23
CA PHE A 21 15.31 11.83 4.58
C PHE A 21 15.78 10.96 3.41
N TYR A 22 15.27 9.76 3.36
CA TYR A 22 15.35 8.97 2.15
C TYR A 22 14.21 9.38 1.23
N VAL A 23 14.55 9.91 0.05
CA VAL A 23 13.58 10.21 -1.00
C VAL A 23 13.64 9.06 -2.01
N PRO A 24 12.70 8.12 -1.97
CA PRO A 24 12.66 7.06 -2.97
C PRO A 24 12.34 7.65 -4.34
N PRO A 25 12.84 7.06 -5.43
CA PRO A 25 12.49 7.50 -6.76
C PRO A 25 11.02 7.22 -7.03
N ILE A 26 10.31 8.17 -7.61
CA ILE A 26 9.00 7.91 -8.21
C ILE A 26 9.23 7.03 -9.45
N ASN A 27 8.54 5.92 -9.50
CA ASN A 27 8.54 5.01 -10.65
C ASN A 27 7.12 4.47 -10.85
N CYS A 28 6.90 3.74 -11.92
CA CYS A 28 5.58 3.24 -12.30
C CYS A 28 4.91 2.33 -11.25
N LYS A 29 5.66 1.79 -10.29
CA LYS A 29 5.15 0.96 -9.17
C LYS A 29 4.91 1.77 -7.89
N THR A 30 5.25 3.06 -7.89
CA THR A 30 4.93 3.97 -6.79
C THR A 30 3.41 4.15 -6.72
N PRO A 31 2.80 4.08 -5.55
CA PRO A 31 1.36 4.27 -5.41
C PRO A 31 0.88 5.62 -5.93
N LYS A 32 -0.35 5.66 -6.42
CA LYS A 32 -1.06 6.88 -6.82
C LYS A 32 -1.86 7.50 -5.67
N SER A 33 -1.85 6.86 -4.51
CA SER A 33 -2.60 7.31 -3.34
C SER A 33 -1.84 7.05 -2.05
N VAL A 34 -2.15 7.86 -1.04
CA VAL A 34 -1.80 7.65 0.37
C VAL A 34 -3.09 7.75 1.16
N ASN A 35 -3.61 6.61 1.61
CA ASN A 35 -4.97 6.53 2.16
C ASN A 35 -5.15 7.18 3.51
N ASN A 36 -4.09 7.26 4.32
CA ASN A 36 -4.15 7.93 5.61
C ASN A 36 -2.77 8.38 6.08
N ILE A 37 -2.64 9.66 6.32
CA ILE A 37 -1.53 10.30 7.02
C ILE A 37 -2.10 10.82 8.32
N PRO A 38 -1.85 10.16 9.46
CA PRO A 38 -2.50 10.54 10.70
C PRO A 38 -1.91 11.83 11.27
N GLY A 39 -2.77 12.71 11.75
CA GLY A 39 -2.42 13.85 12.57
C GLY A 39 -1.32 14.75 12.00
N VAL A 40 -1.45 15.22 10.74
CA VAL A 40 -0.39 15.98 10.03
C VAL A 40 0.11 17.24 10.73
N SER A 41 -0.61 17.74 11.71
CA SER A 41 -0.28 18.94 12.48
C SER A 41 -0.15 18.70 13.97
N GLN A 42 -0.25 17.45 14.44
CA GLN A 42 -0.30 17.18 15.88
C GLN A 42 0.49 15.94 16.25
N ILE A 43 1.26 16.02 17.32
CA ILE A 43 1.91 14.86 17.96
C ILE A 43 1.59 14.91 19.45
N GLY A 44 0.85 13.91 19.94
CA GLY A 44 0.32 13.93 21.30
C GLY A 44 -0.58 15.14 21.50
N ASP A 45 -0.34 15.93 22.54
CA ASP A 45 -1.10 17.14 22.85
C ASP A 45 -0.54 18.41 22.20
N GLU A 46 0.60 18.30 21.49
CA GLU A 46 1.29 19.45 20.89
C GLU A 46 0.87 19.66 19.43
N ILE A 47 0.60 20.90 19.09
CA ILE A 47 0.24 21.32 17.72
C ILE A 47 1.46 21.91 17.04
N PHE A 48 1.83 21.33 15.91
CA PHE A 48 2.91 21.77 15.06
C PHE A 48 2.36 22.50 13.83
N GLY A 49 3.13 23.41 13.27
CA GLY A 49 2.86 23.91 11.93
C GLY A 49 3.16 22.77 10.93
N GLY A 50 2.10 22.12 10.44
CA GLY A 50 2.23 20.99 9.51
C GLY A 50 2.33 21.45 8.06
N VAL A 51 3.28 20.88 7.34
CA VAL A 51 3.47 21.07 5.90
C VAL A 51 3.44 19.71 5.21
N ILE A 52 2.70 19.61 4.11
CA ILE A 52 2.75 18.45 3.22
C ILE A 52 3.40 18.87 1.91
N THR A 53 4.38 18.09 1.47
CA THR A 53 4.96 18.23 0.13
C THR A 53 4.59 17.00 -0.69
N ILE A 54 4.08 17.24 -1.88
CA ILE A 54 3.71 16.21 -2.85
C ILE A 54 4.58 16.41 -4.09
N ALA A 55 5.13 15.32 -4.63
CA ALA A 55 5.72 15.32 -5.96
C ALA A 55 4.99 14.28 -6.82
N THR A 56 4.67 14.66 -8.06
CA THR A 56 3.95 13.83 -9.02
C THR A 56 4.34 14.20 -10.45
N GLU A 57 3.82 13.47 -11.44
CA GLU A 57 3.99 13.84 -12.85
C GLU A 57 3.28 15.16 -13.15
N ALA A 58 3.90 15.98 -14.00
CA ALA A 58 3.36 17.28 -14.37
C ALA A 58 2.00 17.16 -15.07
N GLY A 59 1.01 17.88 -14.56
CA GLY A 59 -0.37 17.86 -15.03
C GLY A 59 -1.24 16.75 -14.42
N ALA A 60 -0.74 16.00 -13.45
CA ALA A 60 -1.55 15.04 -12.71
C ALA A 60 -2.62 15.76 -11.86
N GLN A 61 -3.81 15.20 -11.81
CA GLN A 61 -4.86 15.69 -10.91
C GLN A 61 -4.65 15.10 -9.52
N VAL A 62 -4.52 15.97 -8.53
CA VAL A 62 -4.30 15.57 -7.13
C VAL A 62 -5.48 16.02 -6.28
N ASN A 63 -6.01 15.10 -5.45
CA ASN A 63 -7.03 15.38 -4.47
C ASN A 63 -6.47 15.17 -3.06
N ILE A 64 -6.90 16.02 -2.13
CA ILE A 64 -6.64 15.88 -0.69
C ILE A 64 -7.98 15.78 0.01
N ASN A 65 -8.20 14.70 0.77
CA ASN A 65 -9.46 14.42 1.44
C ASN A 65 -10.68 14.53 0.47
N GLY A 66 -10.52 14.03 -0.77
CA GLY A 66 -11.53 14.06 -1.81
C GLY A 66 -11.75 15.41 -2.49
N ASN A 67 -11.02 16.48 -2.13
CA ASN A 67 -11.13 17.79 -2.75
C ASN A 67 -9.88 18.08 -3.63
N PRO A 68 -10.06 18.76 -4.77
CA PRO A 68 -8.92 19.18 -5.60
C PRO A 68 -7.88 19.96 -4.81
N ILE A 69 -6.60 19.71 -5.09
CA ILE A 69 -5.49 20.32 -4.35
C ILE A 69 -5.46 21.85 -4.42
N GLU A 70 -5.97 22.41 -5.51
CA GLU A 70 -6.09 23.86 -5.73
C GLU A 70 -7.06 24.51 -4.72
N SER A 71 -8.02 23.75 -4.18
CA SER A 71 -8.95 24.27 -3.14
C SER A 71 -8.24 24.62 -1.84
N TYR A 72 -7.03 24.10 -1.65
CA TYR A 72 -6.15 24.40 -0.51
C TYR A 72 -5.17 25.53 -0.80
N GLY A 73 -5.30 26.18 -1.97
CA GLY A 73 -4.42 27.26 -2.40
C GLY A 73 -3.03 26.79 -2.87
N ALA A 74 -2.86 25.49 -3.09
CA ALA A 74 -1.60 24.94 -3.58
C ALA A 74 -1.35 25.32 -5.05
N ILE A 75 -0.11 25.65 -5.35
CA ILE A 75 0.36 26.00 -6.69
C ILE A 75 1.40 24.97 -7.12
N ALA A 76 1.23 24.45 -8.34
CA ALA A 76 2.21 23.55 -8.94
C ALA A 76 3.53 24.26 -9.21
N GLU A 77 4.63 23.69 -8.78
CA GLU A 77 5.98 24.12 -9.08
C GLU A 77 6.69 23.04 -9.90
N ILE A 78 7.05 23.37 -11.13
CA ILE A 78 7.78 22.44 -12.01
C ILE A 78 9.18 22.21 -11.45
N VAL A 79 9.62 20.96 -11.46
CA VAL A 79 10.96 20.58 -11.00
C VAL A 79 12.01 21.04 -12.00
N ASP A 80 12.89 21.97 -11.59
CA ASP A 80 13.85 22.66 -12.47
C ASP A 80 14.69 21.72 -13.35
N ALA A 81 15.19 20.63 -12.84
CA ALA A 81 16.03 19.71 -13.59
C ALA A 81 15.26 18.60 -14.33
N ASN A 82 13.94 18.49 -14.09
CA ASN A 82 13.11 17.46 -14.67
C ASN A 82 11.65 17.91 -14.82
N PRO A 83 11.31 18.60 -15.92
CA PRO A 83 9.98 19.17 -16.14
C PRO A 83 8.87 18.15 -16.35
N LEU A 84 9.17 16.85 -16.32
CA LEU A 84 8.16 15.77 -16.29
C LEU A 84 7.48 15.66 -14.92
N TYR A 85 8.02 16.36 -13.91
CA TYR A 85 7.49 16.33 -12.55
C TYR A 85 7.19 17.73 -12.04
N GLU A 86 6.22 17.80 -11.15
CA GLU A 86 5.86 19.00 -10.42
C GLU A 86 5.73 18.69 -8.93
N THR A 87 5.82 19.70 -8.12
CA THR A 87 5.68 19.62 -6.67
C THR A 87 4.63 20.60 -6.19
N TYR A 88 3.99 20.20 -5.08
CA TYR A 88 3.06 21.04 -4.33
C TYR A 88 3.52 21.13 -2.89
N THR A 89 3.36 22.29 -2.28
CA THR A 89 3.56 22.50 -0.85
C THR A 89 2.28 23.06 -0.27
N ILE A 90 1.75 22.38 0.75
CA ILE A 90 0.51 22.76 1.41
C ILE A 90 0.77 22.94 2.90
N GLU A 91 0.38 24.07 3.42
CA GLU A 91 0.47 24.42 4.82
C GLU A 91 -0.92 24.46 5.48
N GLY A 92 -0.97 24.27 6.79
CA GLY A 92 -2.18 24.48 7.59
C GLY A 92 -3.23 23.36 7.50
N LEU A 93 -2.87 22.19 6.96
CA LEU A 93 -3.72 21.00 7.05
C LEU A 93 -3.78 20.52 8.51
N ILE A 94 -4.96 20.07 8.94
CA ILE A 94 -5.22 19.61 10.30
C ILE A 94 -5.87 18.23 10.26
N GLY A 95 -5.52 17.39 11.23
CA GLY A 95 -6.07 16.05 11.37
C GLY A 95 -5.48 15.06 10.36
N ASP A 96 -6.26 14.06 10.04
CA ASP A 96 -5.85 13.00 9.11
C ASP A 96 -6.00 13.46 7.66
N VAL A 97 -5.05 13.08 6.82
CA VAL A 97 -5.03 13.47 5.41
C VAL A 97 -4.93 12.24 4.53
N SER A 98 -5.79 12.16 3.53
CA SER A 98 -5.68 11.23 2.39
C SER A 98 -5.30 12.00 1.13
N ILE A 99 -4.51 11.35 0.27
CA ILE A 99 -4.07 11.91 -1.01
C ILE A 99 -4.37 10.89 -2.10
N GLU A 100 -4.97 11.35 -3.18
CA GLU A 100 -5.24 10.59 -4.39
C GLU A 100 -4.73 11.36 -5.60
N SER A 101 -4.17 10.67 -6.58
CA SER A 101 -3.65 11.28 -7.80
C SER A 101 -3.94 10.41 -9.03
N THR A 102 -3.99 11.03 -10.18
CA THR A 102 -4.05 10.31 -11.47
C THR A 102 -2.71 9.72 -11.88
N ALA A 103 -1.60 10.19 -11.30
CA ALA A 103 -0.25 9.65 -11.50
C ALA A 103 0.40 9.27 -10.16
N GLN A 104 1.58 8.67 -10.22
CA GLN A 104 2.35 8.27 -9.04
C GLN A 104 2.69 9.46 -8.15
N VAL A 105 2.61 9.28 -6.84
CA VAL A 105 2.90 10.34 -5.88
C VAL A 105 4.00 9.96 -4.90
N TYR A 106 4.85 10.91 -4.62
CA TYR A 106 5.68 10.95 -3.42
C TYR A 106 5.08 11.98 -2.46
N VAL A 107 4.92 11.59 -1.20
CA VAL A 107 4.35 12.47 -0.17
C VAL A 107 5.28 12.51 1.03
N ALA A 108 5.61 13.70 1.47
CA ALA A 108 6.34 13.94 2.71
C ALA A 108 5.58 14.92 3.59
N THR A 109 5.67 14.72 4.89
CA THR A 109 5.14 15.65 5.89
C THR A 109 6.26 16.21 6.74
N PHE A 110 6.07 17.41 7.18
CA PHE A 110 7.00 18.08 8.06
C PHE A 110 6.24 19.04 8.99
N GLY A 111 6.67 19.11 10.24
CA GLY A 111 6.10 20.08 11.19
C GLY A 111 7.17 20.61 12.14
N ALA A 112 6.95 21.84 12.61
CA ALA A 112 7.80 22.46 13.59
C ALA A 112 6.97 23.21 14.64
N TYR A 113 7.42 23.12 15.87
CA TYR A 113 6.94 23.90 17.00
C TYR A 113 8.11 24.23 17.92
N ASP A 114 8.40 25.53 18.08
CA ASP A 114 9.58 25.99 18.80
C ASP A 114 10.87 25.33 18.31
N TYR A 115 11.53 24.56 19.15
CA TYR A 115 12.76 23.80 18.78
C TYR A 115 12.49 22.34 18.39
N ALA A 116 11.24 21.89 18.49
CA ALA A 116 10.85 20.53 18.12
C ALA A 116 10.39 20.47 16.66
N THR A 117 10.79 19.41 15.99
CA THR A 117 10.37 19.15 14.61
C THR A 117 10.04 17.68 14.44
N PHE A 118 9.13 17.39 13.53
CA PHE A 118 8.89 16.03 13.04
C PHE A 118 8.84 16.01 11.53
N GLY A 119 8.99 14.84 10.97
CA GLY A 119 8.81 14.66 9.53
C GLY A 119 8.80 13.18 9.16
N GLY A 120 8.19 12.89 8.05
CA GLY A 120 8.07 11.55 7.51
C GLY A 120 7.77 11.57 6.02
N TYR A 121 7.82 10.40 5.40
CA TYR A 121 7.36 10.20 4.03
C TYR A 121 6.47 8.97 3.98
N TYR A 122 5.51 8.98 3.06
CA TYR A 122 4.40 8.03 3.03
C TYR A 122 4.26 7.29 1.71
N SER A 123 5.18 7.49 0.78
CA SER A 123 5.12 6.84 -0.52
C SER A 123 6.51 6.57 -1.09
N GLY A 124 6.57 5.91 -2.23
CA GLY A 124 7.80 5.55 -2.91
C GLY A 124 8.26 4.11 -2.66
N PHE A 125 7.47 3.32 -1.94
CA PHE A 125 7.71 1.88 -1.80
C PHE A 125 6.91 1.09 -2.83
N GLU A 126 7.48 -0.02 -3.28
CA GLU A 126 6.74 -1.01 -4.03
C GLU A 126 5.89 -1.82 -3.04
N PHE A 127 4.57 -1.83 -3.24
CA PHE A 127 3.68 -2.70 -2.48
C PHE A 127 3.50 -4.00 -3.26
N ARG A 128 3.91 -5.11 -2.64
CA ARG A 128 3.65 -6.43 -3.19
C ARG A 128 2.19 -6.79 -2.99
N PRO A 129 1.61 -7.60 -3.89
CA PRO A 129 0.31 -8.18 -3.63
C PRO A 129 0.34 -9.00 -2.33
N GLU A 130 -0.71 -8.90 -1.54
CA GLU A 130 -0.91 -9.72 -0.35
C GLU A 130 -2.11 -10.63 -0.58
N ILE A 131 -2.01 -11.85 -0.08
CA ILE A 131 -3.08 -12.85 -0.18
C ILE A 131 -3.75 -12.94 1.18
N ILE A 132 -5.08 -12.81 1.19
CA ILE A 132 -5.93 -13.16 2.32
C ILE A 132 -6.68 -14.45 2.03
N LEU A 133 -6.91 -15.23 3.08
CA LEU A 133 -7.73 -16.43 3.01
C LEU A 133 -9.13 -16.08 3.49
N GLU A 134 -10.12 -16.43 2.70
CA GLU A 134 -11.53 -16.21 3.02
C GLU A 134 -12.24 -17.55 3.01
N THR A 135 -13.14 -17.76 3.97
CA THR A 135 -13.95 -18.99 4.02
C THR A 135 -15.08 -18.94 2.99
N LEU A 136 -15.32 -20.07 2.35
CA LEU A 136 -16.54 -20.29 1.57
C LEU A 136 -17.64 -20.78 2.51
N ASN A 137 -18.88 -20.32 2.31
CA ASN A 137 -20.07 -20.79 3.01
C ASN A 137 -20.14 -20.56 4.53
N ASN A 138 -19.42 -19.59 5.08
CA ASN A 138 -19.39 -19.28 6.52
C ASN A 138 -18.94 -20.44 7.43
N GLU A 139 -18.15 -21.35 6.91
CA GLU A 139 -17.50 -22.38 7.72
C GLU A 139 -16.22 -21.84 8.35
N ASP A 140 -15.91 -22.24 9.57
CA ASP A 140 -14.76 -21.71 10.32
C ASP A 140 -13.40 -22.27 9.85
N ASN A 141 -13.39 -23.18 8.88
CA ASN A 141 -12.21 -23.90 8.44
C ASN A 141 -11.60 -23.32 7.16
N LEU A 142 -10.41 -22.71 7.27
CA LEU A 142 -9.60 -22.19 6.16
C LEU A 142 -8.79 -23.31 5.48
N CYS A 143 -9.47 -24.27 4.87
CA CYS A 143 -8.88 -25.43 4.19
C CYS A 143 -9.70 -25.83 2.95
N ILE A 144 -9.12 -26.59 2.03
CA ILE A 144 -9.82 -27.09 0.84
C ILE A 144 -10.86 -28.15 1.25
N PRO A 145 -12.14 -28.07 0.79
CA PRO A 145 -12.63 -27.18 -0.28
C PRO A 145 -13.23 -25.84 0.19
N ASN A 146 -13.11 -25.47 1.46
CA ASN A 146 -13.91 -24.40 2.10
C ASN A 146 -13.23 -23.02 2.06
N LEU A 147 -12.21 -22.81 1.26
CA LEU A 147 -11.51 -21.53 1.20
C LEU A 147 -11.38 -20.97 -0.21
N THR A 148 -11.29 -19.65 -0.29
CA THR A 148 -10.81 -18.91 -1.45
C THR A 148 -9.65 -18.00 -1.06
N LEU A 149 -8.76 -17.76 -1.99
CA LEU A 149 -7.67 -16.80 -1.87
C LEU A 149 -8.09 -15.52 -2.55
N SER A 150 -7.98 -14.41 -1.86
CA SER A 150 -8.31 -13.10 -2.39
C SER A 150 -7.10 -12.17 -2.29
N LEU A 151 -6.97 -11.28 -3.26
CA LEU A 151 -5.96 -10.25 -3.23
C LEU A 151 -6.36 -9.17 -2.22
N SER A 152 -5.49 -8.90 -1.27
CA SER A 152 -5.49 -7.69 -0.45
C SER A 152 -4.29 -6.85 -0.83
N SER A 153 -4.50 -5.68 -1.40
CA SER A 153 -3.41 -4.78 -1.76
C SER A 153 -3.87 -3.33 -1.72
N ILE A 154 -2.98 -2.46 -1.27
CA ILE A 154 -3.17 -1.02 -1.31
C ILE A 154 -3.01 -0.51 -2.75
N SER A 155 -2.22 -1.22 -3.57
CA SER A 155 -2.00 -0.88 -4.97
C SER A 155 -2.97 -1.64 -5.88
N THR A 156 -3.46 -0.96 -6.91
CA THR A 156 -4.22 -1.58 -7.99
C THR A 156 -3.25 -2.13 -9.04
N TYR A 157 -3.53 -3.32 -9.52
CA TYR A 157 -2.81 -3.94 -10.63
C TYR A 157 -3.74 -4.07 -11.83
N ASP A 158 -3.19 -3.94 -13.03
CA ASP A 158 -3.95 -4.06 -14.28
C ASP A 158 -4.10 -5.51 -14.71
N GLN A 159 -3.17 -6.36 -14.33
CA GLN A 159 -3.19 -7.79 -14.66
C GLN A 159 -2.74 -8.63 -13.47
N TYR A 160 -3.27 -9.87 -13.40
CA TYR A 160 -2.95 -10.83 -12.35
C TYR A 160 -2.58 -12.18 -12.94
N GLN A 161 -1.75 -12.95 -12.20
CA GLN A 161 -1.48 -14.34 -12.48
C GLN A 161 -1.26 -15.10 -11.18
N TRP A 162 -2.05 -16.16 -10.95
CA TRP A 162 -1.85 -17.08 -9.84
C TRP A 162 -0.85 -18.17 -10.18
N TYR A 163 -0.15 -18.62 -9.15
CA TYR A 163 0.84 -19.69 -9.21
C TYR A 163 0.52 -20.77 -8.19
N TYR A 164 0.79 -22.00 -8.55
CA TYR A 164 0.76 -23.17 -7.68
C TYR A 164 2.13 -23.82 -7.66
N ASN A 165 2.76 -23.94 -6.48
CA ASN A 165 4.12 -24.44 -6.32
C ASN A 165 5.12 -23.83 -7.35
N ASP A 166 5.11 -22.51 -7.43
CA ASP A 166 5.92 -21.69 -8.36
C ASP A 166 5.60 -21.86 -9.87
N VAL A 167 4.55 -22.61 -10.22
CA VAL A 167 4.12 -22.82 -11.62
C VAL A 167 2.88 -21.97 -11.89
N PRO A 168 2.85 -21.18 -12.97
CA PRO A 168 1.67 -20.38 -13.30
C PRO A 168 0.46 -21.27 -13.63
N ILE A 169 -0.68 -20.96 -13.04
CA ILE A 169 -1.95 -21.65 -13.27
C ILE A 169 -2.60 -21.06 -14.52
N ALA A 170 -2.79 -21.85 -15.54
CA ALA A 170 -3.35 -21.38 -16.80
C ALA A 170 -4.77 -20.79 -16.61
N GLY A 171 -4.97 -19.55 -17.06
CA GLY A 171 -6.25 -18.84 -16.98
C GLY A 171 -6.62 -18.28 -15.60
N ALA A 172 -5.78 -18.44 -14.59
CA ALA A 172 -6.01 -17.88 -13.26
C ALA A 172 -5.50 -16.43 -13.20
N ASN A 173 -6.28 -15.50 -13.73
CA ASN A 173 -5.93 -14.09 -13.91
C ASN A 173 -6.91 -13.13 -13.21
N SER A 174 -7.70 -13.62 -12.27
CA SER A 174 -8.60 -12.83 -11.43
C SER A 174 -7.91 -12.41 -10.14
N ASN A 175 -8.48 -11.43 -9.43
CA ASN A 175 -8.02 -11.00 -8.12
C ASN A 175 -8.37 -11.99 -6.99
N ASN A 176 -9.07 -13.08 -7.30
CA ASN A 176 -9.36 -14.20 -6.40
C ASN A 176 -9.11 -15.53 -7.10
N PHE A 177 -8.90 -16.57 -6.30
CA PHE A 177 -8.67 -17.94 -6.77
C PHE A 177 -9.14 -18.95 -5.72
N THR A 178 -9.85 -19.98 -6.13
CA THR A 178 -10.27 -21.09 -5.26
C THR A 178 -9.35 -22.30 -5.49
N PRO A 179 -8.50 -22.64 -4.54
CA PRO A 179 -7.62 -23.81 -4.63
C PRO A 179 -8.38 -25.11 -4.66
N SER A 180 -7.88 -26.06 -5.47
CA SER A 180 -8.40 -27.45 -5.53
C SER A 180 -7.43 -28.48 -4.98
N GLU A 181 -6.18 -28.12 -4.77
CA GLU A 181 -5.11 -29.01 -4.30
C GLU A 181 -4.29 -28.34 -3.18
N PRO A 182 -3.88 -29.11 -2.15
CA PRO A 182 -2.97 -28.61 -1.13
C PRO A 182 -1.61 -28.24 -1.71
N GLY A 183 -1.02 -27.12 -1.28
CA GLY A 183 0.27 -26.66 -1.77
C GLY A 183 0.53 -25.20 -1.46
N TYR A 184 1.49 -24.62 -2.16
CA TYR A 184 1.86 -23.23 -2.00
C TYR A 184 1.30 -22.38 -3.14
N TYR A 185 0.65 -21.29 -2.78
CA TYR A 185 0.02 -20.37 -3.73
C TYR A 185 0.65 -18.98 -3.64
N GLN A 186 0.79 -18.35 -4.80
CA GLN A 186 1.23 -16.97 -4.94
C GLN A 186 0.39 -16.27 -6.00
N ILE A 187 0.34 -14.95 -5.94
CA ILE A 187 -0.21 -14.10 -7.00
C ILE A 187 0.85 -13.10 -7.45
N SER A 188 0.95 -12.86 -8.74
CA SER A 188 1.67 -11.71 -9.27
C SER A 188 0.71 -10.65 -9.75
N GLY A 189 1.09 -9.39 -9.51
CA GLY A 189 0.42 -8.22 -10.05
C GLY A 189 1.34 -7.50 -11.03
N LEU A 190 0.80 -7.12 -12.18
CA LEU A 190 1.46 -6.29 -13.18
C LEU A 190 0.74 -4.96 -13.29
N ILE A 191 1.50 -3.88 -13.37
CA ILE A 191 1.01 -2.53 -13.66
C ILE A 191 1.40 -2.21 -15.11
N ASP A 192 0.44 -1.82 -15.94
CA ASP A 192 0.68 -1.52 -17.34
C ASP A 192 1.70 -0.38 -17.50
N GLY A 193 2.64 -0.57 -18.41
CA GLY A 193 3.77 0.35 -18.59
C GLY A 193 4.95 0.13 -17.64
N CYS A 194 4.84 -0.80 -16.67
CA CYS A 194 5.93 -1.20 -15.79
C CYS A 194 6.67 -2.43 -16.30
N GLU A 195 7.98 -2.44 -16.13
CA GLU A 195 8.75 -3.65 -16.34
C GLU A 195 8.66 -4.58 -15.13
N GLY A 196 8.35 -5.85 -15.38
CA GLY A 196 8.25 -6.92 -14.38
C GLY A 196 7.01 -6.84 -13.50
N SER A 197 6.59 -7.98 -13.01
CA SER A 197 5.50 -8.13 -12.06
C SER A 197 6.00 -8.13 -10.62
N LEU A 198 5.10 -7.79 -9.69
CA LEU A 198 5.34 -7.91 -8.26
C LEU A 198 4.71 -9.21 -7.77
N LEU A 199 5.47 -10.03 -7.06
CA LEU A 199 5.05 -11.34 -6.59
C LEU A 199 4.77 -11.29 -5.08
N SER A 200 3.64 -11.88 -4.66
CA SER A 200 3.29 -12.06 -3.24
C SER A 200 4.23 -13.03 -2.53
N ASN A 201 4.13 -13.10 -1.21
CA ASN A 201 4.68 -14.23 -0.46
C ASN A 201 3.92 -15.52 -0.80
N ASN A 202 4.59 -16.66 -0.59
CA ASN A 202 3.95 -17.98 -0.65
C ASN A 202 2.99 -18.18 0.52
N ILE A 203 1.78 -18.61 0.22
CA ILE A 203 0.76 -18.96 1.21
C ILE A 203 0.54 -20.47 1.16
N PRO A 204 0.77 -21.20 2.27
CA PRO A 204 0.46 -22.62 2.33
C PRO A 204 -1.06 -22.82 2.45
N VAL A 205 -1.58 -23.74 1.67
CA VAL A 205 -2.99 -24.16 1.71
C VAL A 205 -3.02 -25.66 1.94
N SER A 206 -3.84 -26.13 2.88
CA SER A 206 -4.03 -27.53 3.22
C SER A 206 -5.43 -28.01 2.86
N ALA A 207 -5.59 -29.33 2.69
CA ALA A 207 -6.91 -29.95 2.70
C ALA A 207 -7.48 -29.91 4.11
N CYS A 208 -8.80 -29.86 4.23
CA CYS A 208 -9.46 -30.09 5.50
C CYS A 208 -9.22 -31.52 5.96
N PRO A 209 -9.07 -31.75 7.26
CA PRO A 209 -9.05 -33.10 7.79
C PRO A 209 -10.35 -33.83 7.42
N GLU A 210 -10.25 -35.11 7.16
CA GLU A 210 -11.43 -35.96 6.94
C GLU A 210 -12.15 -36.22 8.26
N ASP A 211 -13.46 -36.21 8.22
CA ASP A 211 -14.39 -36.51 9.32
C ASP A 211 -15.56 -37.26 8.65
N TYR A 212 -15.44 -38.62 8.63
CA TYR A 212 -16.30 -39.46 7.80
C TYR A 212 -17.71 -39.59 8.36
N ASP A 213 -17.86 -39.61 9.67
CA ASP A 213 -19.16 -39.73 10.35
C ASP A 213 -19.77 -38.38 10.75
N ASN A 214 -19.02 -37.27 10.55
CA ASN A 214 -19.43 -35.89 10.85
C ASN A 214 -19.80 -35.65 12.32
N ASP A 215 -19.08 -36.28 13.24
CA ASP A 215 -19.25 -36.06 14.66
C ASP A 215 -18.46 -34.87 15.21
N GLY A 216 -17.58 -34.29 14.38
CA GLY A 216 -16.70 -33.16 14.71
C GLY A 216 -15.30 -33.56 15.18
N VAL A 217 -14.98 -34.86 15.14
CA VAL A 217 -13.64 -35.39 15.40
C VAL A 217 -13.03 -35.89 14.09
N ASN A 218 -11.83 -35.45 13.78
CA ASN A 218 -11.20 -35.85 12.53
C ASN A 218 -10.79 -37.32 12.53
N ASP A 219 -10.96 -38.04 11.44
CA ASP A 219 -10.67 -39.46 11.26
C ASP A 219 -9.30 -39.94 11.80
N ASN A 220 -8.31 -39.06 11.76
CA ASN A 220 -6.96 -39.40 12.21
C ASN A 220 -6.76 -39.41 13.72
N ILE A 221 -7.73 -38.89 14.48
CA ILE A 221 -7.74 -38.87 15.96
C ILE A 221 -9.02 -39.46 16.53
N ASP A 222 -9.95 -39.82 15.67
CA ASP A 222 -11.22 -40.44 16.03
C ASP A 222 -11.08 -41.94 16.33
N VAL A 223 -11.65 -42.36 17.45
CA VAL A 223 -11.57 -43.73 17.93
C VAL A 223 -12.79 -44.57 17.48
N ASP A 224 -13.89 -43.92 17.11
CA ASP A 224 -15.14 -44.54 16.71
C ASP A 224 -15.65 -44.07 15.33
N ASN A 225 -14.74 -43.83 14.40
CA ASN A 225 -14.94 -43.38 13.02
C ASN A 225 -15.86 -44.25 12.14
N ASP A 226 -16.87 -44.92 12.72
CA ASP A 226 -17.73 -45.91 12.06
C ASP A 226 -19.22 -45.71 12.31
N ASN A 227 -19.66 -44.58 12.80
CA ASN A 227 -21.09 -44.31 13.09
C ASN A 227 -21.90 -43.88 11.88
#